data_7f932382a2e243143de6cf7a95d37b65
#
_entry.id   7f932382a2e243143de6cf7a95d37b65
#
_cell.length_a   1.000
_cell.length_b   1.000
_cell.length_c   1.000
_cell.angle_alpha   90.00
_cell.angle_beta   90.00
_cell.angle_gamma   90.00
#
_symmetry.space_group_name_H-M   'P 1'
#
loop_
_entity.id
_entity.type
_entity.pdbx_description
1 polymer ?
#
loop_
_entity_poly.entity_id
_entity_poly.type
_entity_poly.pdbx_seq_one_letter_code
_entity_poly.pdbx_strand_id
1 'polypeptide(L)'
;MSLETAQKAIDIAVHEANKQHDRTLMVYFIGGEPLMAFNLMKDVVDYAKKKCQETNLICKFSTTINGTLVTDEVIDFFVENTFEVKVSLDGPEYVQNLNRRDYAGTGSFEKIMKNLPLLRKYERETGNEISVASVVTSNNYQYYAESFQFLLDLGIKKLESGIDYYCSWSDEQIQGLREQIEKVFGLYKAYIQKNQEVIFWNLWEQYLKSFLIPCPFYACKAGLTTCYVTTDGGIYTCAELPEFKIGSVEAGLDVPRIREIIYLEDQEDTMCKKCQYIRHCKTRGCQVANYEIHQNVYQPIKVNCEVTKWMYHLIQTNLTEKQLEKLKQEYERRYLRHGK
;
A
#
# COMPACT_ATOMS: atom_id res chain seq x y z
N MET A 1 -10.47 -19.11 2.83
CA MET A 1 -10.36 -19.48 1.40
C MET A 1 -10.04 -20.96 1.31
N SER A 2 -10.67 -21.70 0.40
CA SER A 2 -10.25 -23.07 0.07
C SER A 2 -9.08 -23.07 -0.91
N LEU A 3 -8.33 -24.16 -1.00
CA LEU A 3 -7.27 -24.30 -2.01
C LEU A 3 -7.86 -24.23 -3.43
N GLU A 4 -9.01 -24.84 -3.67
CA GLU A 4 -9.69 -24.79 -4.97
C GLU A 4 -10.04 -23.37 -5.38
N THR A 5 -10.59 -22.55 -4.47
CA THR A 5 -10.88 -21.13 -4.71
C THR A 5 -9.61 -20.37 -5.05
N ALA A 6 -8.52 -20.59 -4.32
CA ALA A 6 -7.24 -19.94 -4.57
C ALA A 6 -6.66 -20.36 -5.94
N GLN A 7 -6.74 -21.63 -6.31
CA GLN A 7 -6.27 -22.13 -7.60
C GLN A 7 -7.02 -21.48 -8.77
N LYS A 8 -8.36 -21.40 -8.70
CA LYS A 8 -9.17 -20.70 -9.70
C LYS A 8 -8.77 -19.22 -9.83
N ALA A 9 -8.52 -18.56 -8.69
CA ALA A 9 -8.05 -17.16 -8.70
C ALA A 9 -6.69 -17.02 -9.39
N ILE A 10 -5.75 -17.93 -9.12
CA ILE A 10 -4.43 -17.95 -9.80
C ILE A 10 -4.58 -18.22 -11.30
N ASP A 11 -5.45 -19.13 -11.71
CA ASP A 11 -5.66 -19.41 -13.13
C ASP A 11 -6.18 -18.17 -13.89
N ILE A 12 -7.13 -17.42 -13.30
CA ILE A 12 -7.61 -16.15 -13.86
C ILE A 12 -6.45 -15.14 -13.92
N ALA A 13 -5.68 -14.99 -12.84
CA ALA A 13 -4.59 -14.04 -12.76
C ALA A 13 -3.45 -14.35 -13.75
N VAL A 14 -3.11 -15.64 -13.94
CA VAL A 14 -2.16 -16.10 -14.96
C VAL A 14 -2.66 -15.77 -16.36
N HIS A 15 -3.95 -16.03 -16.63
CA HIS A 15 -4.55 -15.69 -17.93
C HIS A 15 -4.45 -14.19 -18.23
N GLU A 16 -4.72 -13.33 -17.26
CA GLU A 16 -4.62 -11.88 -17.43
C GLU A 16 -3.16 -11.39 -17.50
N ALA A 17 -2.26 -11.93 -16.68
CA ALA A 17 -0.84 -11.59 -16.72
C ALA A 17 -0.18 -11.95 -18.07
N ASN A 18 -0.63 -13.02 -18.72
CA ASN A 18 -0.17 -13.38 -20.07
C ASN A 18 -0.49 -12.32 -21.15
N LYS A 19 -1.49 -11.48 -20.92
CA LYS A 19 -1.87 -10.38 -21.81
C LYS A 19 -1.06 -9.11 -21.57
N GLN A 20 -0.34 -9.04 -20.43
CA GLN A 20 0.43 -7.86 -20.05
C GLN A 20 1.85 -7.91 -20.67
N HIS A 21 2.39 -6.74 -20.96
CA HIS A 21 3.71 -6.63 -21.59
C HIS A 21 4.87 -7.10 -20.69
N ASP A 22 4.76 -6.84 -19.38
CA ASP A 22 5.79 -7.20 -18.39
C ASP A 22 5.77 -8.68 -17.99
N ARG A 23 4.71 -9.40 -18.39
CA ARG A 23 4.55 -10.85 -18.16
C ARG A 23 4.83 -11.25 -16.71
N THR A 24 4.35 -10.44 -15.75
CA THR A 24 4.58 -10.65 -14.32
C THR A 24 3.27 -10.92 -13.60
N LEU A 25 3.22 -11.99 -12.82
CA LEU A 25 2.20 -12.26 -11.83
C LEU A 25 2.74 -11.92 -10.44
N MET A 26 2.10 -10.98 -9.74
CA MET A 26 2.32 -10.70 -8.33
C MET A 26 1.17 -11.28 -7.51
N VAL A 27 1.47 -12.23 -6.64
CA VAL A 27 0.49 -12.76 -5.66
C VAL A 27 0.73 -12.09 -4.32
N TYR A 28 -0.26 -11.34 -3.85
CA TYR A 28 -0.19 -10.59 -2.59
C TYR A 28 -1.10 -11.24 -1.54
N PHE A 29 -0.48 -11.84 -0.52
CA PHE A 29 -1.21 -12.43 0.60
C PHE A 29 -1.53 -11.35 1.63
N ILE A 30 -2.81 -11.10 1.79
CA ILE A 30 -3.37 -10.12 2.72
C ILE A 30 -4.67 -10.69 3.31
N GLY A 31 -5.16 -10.07 4.37
CA GLY A 31 -6.42 -10.46 5.00
C GLY A 31 -6.39 -10.10 6.47
N GLY A 32 -7.01 -10.90 7.33
CA GLY A 32 -6.86 -10.72 8.77
C GLY A 32 -5.40 -10.93 9.19
N GLU A 33 -4.93 -12.18 9.15
CA GLU A 33 -3.50 -12.51 9.31
C GLU A 33 -3.16 -13.70 8.39
N PRO A 34 -2.35 -13.51 7.33
CA PRO A 34 -2.04 -14.55 6.36
C PRO A 34 -1.36 -15.78 6.99
N LEU A 35 -0.52 -15.59 8.02
CA LEU A 35 0.20 -16.68 8.67
C LEU A 35 -0.71 -17.64 9.48
N MET A 36 -1.96 -17.27 9.76
CA MET A 36 -2.94 -18.21 10.31
C MET A 36 -3.32 -19.31 9.31
N ALA A 37 -3.12 -19.07 8.02
CA ALA A 37 -3.36 -20.02 6.94
C ALA A 37 -2.05 -20.41 6.22
N PHE A 38 -0.95 -20.54 6.95
CA PHE A 38 0.39 -20.70 6.38
C PHE A 38 0.53 -21.92 5.48
N ASN A 39 -0.11 -23.06 5.82
CA ASN A 39 -0.10 -24.24 4.94
C ASN A 39 -0.81 -23.97 3.61
N LEU A 40 -1.95 -23.27 3.63
CA LEU A 40 -2.62 -22.86 2.39
C LEU A 40 -1.75 -21.90 1.58
N MET A 41 -1.03 -20.99 2.25
CA MET A 41 -0.10 -20.09 1.57
C MET A 41 0.99 -20.86 0.83
N LYS A 42 1.58 -21.92 1.45
CA LYS A 42 2.57 -22.80 0.80
C LYS A 42 1.99 -23.47 -0.46
N ASP A 43 0.81 -24.08 -0.33
CA ASP A 43 0.14 -24.77 -1.45
C ASP A 43 -0.17 -23.80 -2.61
N VAL A 44 -0.59 -22.58 -2.31
CA VAL A 44 -0.88 -21.54 -3.33
C VAL A 44 0.40 -21.05 -4.01
N VAL A 45 1.50 -20.88 -3.28
CA VAL A 45 2.80 -20.51 -3.84
C VAL A 45 3.29 -21.57 -4.81
N ASP A 46 3.23 -22.85 -4.42
CA ASP A 46 3.66 -23.95 -5.27
C ASP A 46 2.81 -24.03 -6.55
N TYR A 47 1.49 -23.86 -6.41
CA TYR A 47 0.59 -23.84 -7.56
C TYR A 47 0.88 -22.67 -8.51
N ALA A 48 1.05 -21.45 -7.96
CA ALA A 48 1.34 -20.27 -8.74
C ALA A 48 2.69 -20.38 -9.48
N LYS A 49 3.74 -20.87 -8.80
CA LYS A 49 5.06 -21.13 -9.43
C LYS A 49 4.94 -22.09 -10.61
N LYS A 50 4.22 -23.20 -10.42
CA LYS A 50 3.98 -24.19 -11.49
C LYS A 50 3.28 -23.54 -12.70
N LYS A 51 2.19 -22.82 -12.47
CA LYS A 51 1.42 -22.14 -13.52
C LYS A 51 2.23 -21.06 -14.25
N CYS A 52 3.01 -20.28 -13.51
CA CYS A 52 3.90 -19.28 -14.11
C CYS A 52 5.00 -19.94 -14.96
N GLN A 53 5.57 -21.06 -14.51
CA GLN A 53 6.56 -21.82 -15.30
C GLN A 53 5.95 -22.36 -16.60
N GLU A 54 4.76 -22.97 -16.53
CA GLU A 54 4.04 -23.48 -17.70
C GLU A 54 3.74 -22.39 -18.75
N THR A 55 3.56 -21.14 -18.31
CA THR A 55 3.19 -20.00 -19.16
C THR A 55 4.33 -19.00 -19.40
N ASN A 56 5.53 -19.29 -18.90
CA ASN A 56 6.70 -18.39 -18.99
C ASN A 56 6.42 -16.98 -18.45
N LEU A 57 5.77 -16.91 -17.26
CA LEU A 57 5.55 -15.70 -16.51
C LEU A 57 6.59 -15.56 -15.38
N ILE A 58 6.91 -14.31 -15.02
CA ILE A 58 7.65 -14.01 -13.79
C ILE A 58 6.66 -14.08 -12.63
N CYS A 59 6.93 -14.96 -11.66
CA CYS A 59 6.12 -15.11 -10.47
C CYS A 59 6.76 -14.36 -9.30
N LYS A 60 6.01 -13.48 -8.63
CA LYS A 60 6.45 -12.74 -7.45
C LYS A 60 5.44 -12.86 -6.33
N PHE A 61 5.93 -12.81 -5.11
CA PHE A 61 5.10 -12.94 -3.90
C PHE A 61 5.33 -11.77 -2.96
N SER A 62 4.24 -11.32 -2.34
CA SER A 62 4.28 -10.30 -1.31
C SER A 62 3.29 -10.64 -0.20
N THR A 63 3.56 -10.19 1.01
CA THR A 63 2.64 -10.37 2.14
C THR A 63 2.68 -9.20 3.09
N THR A 64 1.54 -8.91 3.72
CA THR A 64 1.48 -8.05 4.90
C THR A 64 1.07 -8.90 6.10
N ILE A 65 1.92 -8.93 7.12
CA ILE A 65 1.73 -9.70 8.34
C ILE A 65 1.67 -8.78 9.56
N ASN A 66 1.03 -9.24 10.63
CA ASN A 66 1.05 -8.54 11.92
C ASN A 66 2.34 -8.79 12.72
N GLY A 67 3.23 -9.66 12.25
CA GLY A 67 4.52 -9.97 12.86
C GLY A 67 4.48 -10.85 14.11
N THR A 68 3.30 -11.28 14.58
CA THR A 68 3.17 -12.05 15.83
C THR A 68 3.36 -13.56 15.67
N LEU A 69 3.18 -14.09 14.45
CA LEU A 69 3.25 -15.52 14.14
C LEU A 69 4.50 -15.92 13.35
N VAL A 70 5.50 -15.07 13.32
CA VAL A 70 6.76 -15.32 12.62
C VAL A 70 7.55 -16.42 13.34
N THR A 71 8.01 -17.43 12.59
CA THR A 71 8.87 -18.53 13.04
C THR A 71 10.04 -18.71 12.08
N ASP A 72 11.04 -19.53 12.44
CA ASP A 72 12.13 -19.87 11.50
C ASP A 72 11.58 -20.50 10.21
N GLU A 73 10.61 -21.43 10.29
CA GLU A 73 9.98 -22.05 9.12
C GLU A 73 9.34 -20.99 8.18
N VAL A 74 8.67 -19.98 8.75
CA VAL A 74 8.08 -18.88 7.98
C VAL A 74 9.16 -18.06 7.29
N ILE A 75 10.25 -17.75 8.00
CA ILE A 75 11.36 -16.99 7.41
C ILE A 75 12.05 -17.78 6.30
N ASP A 76 12.36 -19.05 6.53
CA ASP A 76 12.99 -19.90 5.52
C ASP A 76 12.12 -19.99 4.26
N PHE A 77 10.81 -20.11 4.41
CA PHE A 77 9.85 -20.08 3.30
C PHE A 77 9.84 -18.73 2.56
N PHE A 78 9.90 -17.61 3.27
CA PHE A 78 9.94 -16.28 2.65
C PHE A 78 11.26 -16.04 1.90
N VAL A 79 12.38 -16.53 2.44
CA VAL A 79 13.69 -16.47 1.79
C VAL A 79 13.68 -17.31 0.50
N GLU A 80 13.28 -18.57 0.57
CA GLU A 80 13.25 -19.50 -0.57
C GLU A 80 12.39 -18.97 -1.72
N ASN A 81 11.26 -18.33 -1.40
CA ASN A 81 10.33 -17.82 -2.41
C ASN A 81 10.47 -16.33 -2.68
N THR A 82 11.50 -15.69 -2.16
CA THR A 82 11.86 -14.27 -2.39
C THR A 82 10.65 -13.35 -2.17
N PHE A 83 9.94 -13.54 -1.05
CA PHE A 83 8.78 -12.70 -0.71
C PHE A 83 9.19 -11.25 -0.49
N GLU A 84 8.33 -10.32 -0.85
CA GLU A 84 8.35 -8.96 -0.32
C GLU A 84 7.55 -8.95 0.99
N VAL A 85 8.22 -8.69 2.12
CA VAL A 85 7.60 -8.78 3.44
C VAL A 85 7.30 -7.40 4.00
N LYS A 86 6.04 -7.19 4.36
CA LYS A 86 5.57 -6.00 5.06
C LYS A 86 5.05 -6.37 6.44
N VAL A 87 5.49 -5.63 7.46
CA VAL A 87 5.10 -5.86 8.85
C VAL A 87 4.27 -4.68 9.35
N SER A 88 3.15 -4.99 9.99
CA SER A 88 2.29 -3.97 10.61
C SER A 88 2.85 -3.53 11.96
N LEU A 89 3.45 -2.33 12.02
CA LEU A 89 4.01 -1.75 13.24
C LEU A 89 3.79 -0.24 13.26
N ASP A 90 2.94 0.25 14.18
CA ASP A 90 2.51 1.64 14.20
C ASP A 90 3.49 2.56 14.97
N GLY A 91 4.37 2.00 15.81
CA GLY A 91 5.31 2.79 16.60
C GLY A 91 5.71 2.08 17.90
N PRO A 92 6.10 2.83 18.96
CA PRO A 92 6.43 2.28 20.28
C PRO A 92 5.23 1.57 20.91
N GLU A 93 5.48 0.81 21.97
CA GLU A 93 4.49 -0.09 22.58
C GLU A 93 3.13 0.53 22.80
N TYR A 94 3.08 1.69 23.43
CA TYR A 94 1.81 2.34 23.76
C TYR A 94 1.05 2.80 22.50
N VAL A 95 1.75 3.16 21.41
CA VAL A 95 1.11 3.52 20.13
C VAL A 95 0.61 2.26 19.41
N GLN A 96 1.46 1.23 19.32
CA GLN A 96 1.11 -0.06 18.71
C GLN A 96 -0.12 -0.66 19.39
N ASN A 97 -0.13 -0.68 20.71
CA ASN A 97 -1.17 -1.33 21.50
C ASN A 97 -2.46 -0.48 21.64
N LEU A 98 -2.52 0.75 21.09
CA LEU A 98 -3.78 1.51 20.98
C LEU A 98 -4.76 0.80 20.04
N ASN A 99 -4.30 0.39 18.86
CA ASN A 99 -5.16 -0.09 17.77
C ASN A 99 -4.93 -1.56 17.42
N ARG A 100 -3.80 -2.17 17.83
CA ARG A 100 -3.41 -3.53 17.43
C ARG A 100 -3.34 -4.46 18.63
N ARG A 101 -4.53 -4.94 19.01
CA ARG A 101 -4.71 -5.91 20.09
C ARG A 101 -5.22 -7.23 19.52
N ASP A 102 -4.90 -8.33 20.20
CA ASP A 102 -5.51 -9.62 19.90
C ASP A 102 -6.94 -9.72 20.47
N TYR A 103 -7.63 -10.82 20.18
CA TYR A 103 -9.00 -11.05 20.66
C TYR A 103 -9.11 -11.08 22.20
N ALA A 104 -8.02 -11.32 22.92
CA ALA A 104 -7.97 -11.25 24.37
C ALA A 104 -7.71 -9.83 24.91
N GLY A 105 -7.56 -8.85 24.01
CA GLY A 105 -7.24 -7.46 24.37
C GLY A 105 -5.76 -7.22 24.66
N THR A 106 -4.89 -8.23 24.47
CA THR A 106 -3.43 -8.11 24.68
C THR A 106 -2.80 -7.38 23.49
N GLY A 107 -1.88 -6.45 23.78
CA GLY A 107 -1.13 -5.74 22.74
C GLY A 107 -0.23 -6.66 21.92
N SER A 108 0.04 -6.29 20.69
CA SER A 108 0.88 -7.07 19.78
C SER A 108 2.37 -6.72 19.86
N PHE A 109 2.75 -5.61 20.49
CA PHE A 109 4.10 -5.05 20.44
C PHE A 109 5.17 -6.02 20.91
N GLU A 110 5.05 -6.60 22.11
CA GLU A 110 6.04 -7.51 22.66
C GLU A 110 6.30 -8.74 21.76
N LYS A 111 5.21 -9.29 21.18
CA LYS A 111 5.33 -10.45 20.26
C LYS A 111 6.11 -10.07 19.00
N ILE A 112 5.87 -8.87 18.45
CA ILE A 112 6.58 -8.37 17.27
C ILE A 112 8.07 -8.15 17.61
N MET A 113 8.37 -7.49 18.73
CA MET A 113 9.76 -7.24 19.15
C MET A 113 10.53 -8.54 19.40
N LYS A 114 9.88 -9.55 19.98
CA LYS A 114 10.47 -10.90 20.14
C LYS A 114 10.82 -11.54 18.78
N ASN A 115 10.02 -11.30 17.76
CA ASN A 115 10.22 -11.86 16.42
C ASN A 115 11.09 -10.99 15.50
N LEU A 116 11.47 -9.77 15.94
CA LEU A 116 12.31 -8.87 15.15
C LEU A 116 13.66 -9.50 14.73
N PRO A 117 14.37 -10.29 15.57
CA PRO A 117 15.59 -10.98 15.13
C PRO A 117 15.39 -11.93 13.95
N LEU A 118 14.23 -12.60 13.83
CA LEU A 118 13.87 -13.46 12.70
C LEU A 118 13.64 -12.63 11.44
N LEU A 119 12.94 -11.50 11.54
CA LEU A 119 12.76 -10.57 10.43
C LEU A 119 14.11 -10.00 9.95
N ARG A 120 15.05 -9.76 10.86
CA ARG A 120 16.44 -9.37 10.52
C ARG A 120 17.23 -10.52 9.87
N LYS A 121 16.93 -11.79 10.21
CA LYS A 121 17.48 -12.96 9.50
C LYS A 121 17.06 -12.92 8.03
N TYR A 122 15.75 -12.73 7.76
CA TYR A 122 15.24 -12.57 6.40
C TYR A 122 16.00 -11.50 5.60
N GLU A 123 16.19 -10.30 6.17
CA GLU A 123 16.92 -9.20 5.52
C GLU A 123 18.37 -9.58 5.18
N ARG A 124 19.07 -10.25 6.10
CA ARG A 124 20.45 -10.69 5.86
C ARG A 124 20.58 -11.76 4.78
N GLU A 125 19.62 -12.69 4.72
CA GLU A 125 19.67 -13.81 3.79
C GLU A 125 19.23 -13.43 2.37
N THR A 126 18.28 -12.50 2.25
CA THR A 126 17.77 -12.07 0.95
C THR A 126 18.42 -10.81 0.41
N GLY A 127 19.03 -9.99 1.26
CA GLY A 127 19.43 -8.61 0.93
C GLY A 127 18.24 -7.65 0.75
N ASN A 128 17.02 -8.12 0.95
CA ASN A 128 15.80 -7.30 0.86
C ASN A 128 15.43 -6.76 2.23
N GLU A 129 15.15 -5.46 2.31
CA GLU A 129 14.64 -4.85 3.53
C GLU A 129 13.14 -5.14 3.71
N ILE A 130 12.72 -5.42 4.94
CA ILE A 130 11.29 -5.43 5.25
C ILE A 130 10.70 -4.04 5.12
N SER A 131 9.44 -3.95 4.69
CA SER A 131 8.65 -2.72 4.79
C SER A 131 7.87 -2.72 6.11
N VAL A 132 7.72 -1.57 6.73
CA VAL A 132 6.83 -1.40 7.87
C VAL A 132 5.63 -0.56 7.46
N ALA A 133 4.43 -1.13 7.64
CA ALA A 133 3.17 -0.42 7.48
C ALA A 133 2.69 0.12 8.83
N SER A 134 2.57 1.43 8.94
CA SER A 134 1.97 2.12 10.09
C SER A 134 0.68 2.82 9.67
N VAL A 135 -0.31 2.84 10.56
CA VAL A 135 -1.58 3.52 10.33
C VAL A 135 -1.74 4.69 11.29
N VAL A 136 -1.91 5.88 10.72
CA VAL A 136 -2.16 7.13 11.46
C VAL A 136 -3.65 7.39 11.47
N THR A 137 -4.26 7.34 12.65
CA THR A 137 -5.68 7.56 12.91
C THR A 137 -5.90 8.87 13.67
N SER A 138 -7.15 9.30 13.78
CA SER A 138 -7.51 10.44 14.63
C SER A 138 -7.20 10.25 16.13
N ASN A 139 -6.91 9.00 16.56
CA ASN A 139 -6.58 8.69 17.95
C ASN A 139 -5.08 8.64 18.24
N ASN A 140 -4.24 8.48 17.21
CA ASN A 140 -2.80 8.33 17.40
C ASN A 140 -1.94 9.35 16.61
N TYR A 141 -2.56 10.24 15.83
CA TYR A 141 -1.83 11.17 14.96
C TYR A 141 -0.79 12.02 15.73
N GLN A 142 -1.06 12.37 16.99
CA GLN A 142 -0.14 13.17 17.81
C GLN A 142 1.19 12.49 18.07
N TYR A 143 1.26 11.18 17.92
CA TYR A 143 2.47 10.36 18.08
C TYR A 143 3.17 10.05 16.75
N TYR A 144 2.71 10.57 15.61
CA TYR A 144 3.21 10.15 14.30
C TYR A 144 4.71 10.42 14.14
N ALA A 145 5.21 11.59 14.53
CA ALA A 145 6.63 11.91 14.44
C ALA A 145 7.49 11.04 15.38
N GLU A 146 6.98 10.77 16.59
CA GLU A 146 7.66 9.89 17.55
C GLU A 146 7.71 8.44 17.03
N SER A 147 6.58 7.95 16.48
CA SER A 147 6.52 6.63 15.84
C SER A 147 7.49 6.51 14.67
N PHE A 148 7.58 7.54 13.85
CA PHE A 148 8.51 7.57 12.72
C PHE A 148 9.97 7.50 13.20
N GLN A 149 10.33 8.30 14.21
CA GLN A 149 11.66 8.25 14.82
C GLN A 149 11.96 6.88 15.43
N PHE A 150 11.02 6.31 16.18
CA PHE A 150 11.16 4.97 16.75
C PHE A 150 11.45 3.91 15.68
N LEU A 151 10.75 3.94 14.56
CA LEU A 151 10.99 3.01 13.46
C LEU A 151 12.37 3.21 12.80
N LEU A 152 12.83 4.46 12.68
CA LEU A 152 14.19 4.76 12.23
C LEU A 152 15.24 4.22 13.21
N ASP A 153 15.02 4.37 14.51
CA ASP A 153 15.92 3.89 15.56
C ASP A 153 15.99 2.36 15.61
N LEU A 154 14.89 1.68 15.25
CA LEU A 154 14.90 0.24 14.97
C LEU A 154 15.66 -0.13 13.70
N GLY A 155 16.11 0.83 12.88
CA GLY A 155 16.79 0.59 11.61
C GLY A 155 15.85 0.20 10.46
N ILE A 156 14.58 0.57 10.52
CA ILE A 156 13.63 0.38 9.41
C ILE A 156 13.88 1.45 8.35
N LYS A 157 14.08 1.02 7.10
CA LYS A 157 14.38 1.90 5.96
C LYS A 157 13.24 2.06 4.96
N LYS A 158 12.23 1.19 5.03
CA LYS A 158 11.02 1.26 4.21
C LYS A 158 9.80 1.52 5.09
N LEU A 159 9.38 2.78 5.17
CA LEU A 159 8.29 3.24 6.02
C LEU A 159 7.06 3.56 5.15
N GLU A 160 5.98 2.82 5.37
CA GLU A 160 4.71 3.01 4.69
C GLU A 160 3.67 3.52 5.70
N SER A 161 3.52 4.83 5.77
CA SER A 161 2.51 5.47 6.61
C SER A 161 1.20 5.60 5.85
N GLY A 162 0.12 5.04 6.38
CA GLY A 162 -1.24 5.20 5.88
C GLY A 162 -2.02 6.15 6.77
N ILE A 163 -2.58 7.21 6.21
CA ILE A 163 -3.55 8.03 6.93
C ILE A 163 -4.91 7.34 6.82
N ASP A 164 -5.50 7.01 7.95
CA ASP A 164 -6.81 6.38 7.99
C ASP A 164 -7.90 7.42 7.74
N TYR A 165 -8.53 7.35 6.58
CA TYR A 165 -9.63 8.25 6.22
C TYR A 165 -11.01 7.73 6.65
N TYR A 166 -11.09 6.50 7.12
CA TYR A 166 -12.35 5.91 7.57
C TYR A 166 -12.72 6.35 9.00
N CYS A 167 -11.74 6.80 9.77
CA CYS A 167 -12.03 7.41 11.06
C CYS A 167 -12.48 8.88 10.92
N SER A 168 -13.29 9.33 11.85
CA SER A 168 -13.70 10.74 11.92
C SER A 168 -12.53 11.62 12.36
N TRP A 169 -12.31 12.73 11.65
CA TRP A 169 -11.29 13.72 11.93
C TRP A 169 -11.92 15.09 12.23
N SER A 170 -11.67 15.67 13.40
CA SER A 170 -11.99 17.07 13.65
C SER A 170 -11.01 18.02 12.94
N ASP A 171 -11.40 19.29 12.81
CA ASP A 171 -10.52 20.28 12.18
C ASP A 171 -9.24 20.51 12.97
N GLU A 172 -9.30 20.42 14.31
CA GLU A 172 -8.12 20.49 15.18
C GLU A 172 -7.20 19.28 14.97
N GLN A 173 -7.75 18.08 14.88
CA GLN A 173 -6.97 16.86 14.61
C GLN A 173 -6.31 16.92 13.23
N ILE A 174 -7.03 17.43 12.22
CA ILE A 174 -6.48 17.64 10.88
C ILE A 174 -5.31 18.63 10.93
N GLN A 175 -5.46 19.76 11.66
CA GLN A 175 -4.38 20.72 11.83
C GLN A 175 -3.19 20.11 12.58
N GLY A 176 -3.45 19.37 13.66
CA GLY A 176 -2.40 18.65 14.41
C GLY A 176 -1.67 17.59 13.55
N LEU A 177 -2.39 16.89 12.67
CA LEU A 177 -1.77 15.96 11.71
C LEU A 177 -0.81 16.69 10.77
N ARG A 178 -1.14 17.89 10.31
CA ARG A 178 -0.25 18.73 9.51
C ARG A 178 1.08 18.96 10.23
N GLU A 179 1.00 19.40 11.49
CA GLU A 179 2.22 19.66 12.29
C GLU A 179 3.07 18.40 12.44
N GLN A 180 2.43 17.24 12.60
CA GLN A 180 3.15 15.97 12.69
C GLN A 180 3.80 15.59 11.36
N ILE A 181 3.14 15.79 10.23
CA ILE A 181 3.73 15.55 8.90
C ILE A 181 4.94 16.46 8.67
N GLU A 182 4.88 17.72 9.08
CA GLU A 182 6.02 18.65 9.00
C GLU A 182 7.21 18.18 9.85
N LYS A 183 6.94 17.66 11.08
CA LYS A 183 7.97 17.07 11.94
C LYS A 183 8.57 15.80 11.32
N VAL A 184 7.73 14.89 10.80
CA VAL A 184 8.20 13.67 10.10
C VAL A 184 9.08 14.02 8.92
N PHE A 185 8.70 15.02 8.13
CA PHE A 185 9.53 15.50 7.02
C PHE A 185 10.89 16.04 7.49
N GLY A 186 10.91 16.75 8.63
CA GLY A 186 12.15 17.18 9.28
C GLY A 186 13.05 16.01 9.66
N LEU A 187 12.48 14.98 10.31
CA LEU A 187 13.20 13.74 10.69
C LEU A 187 13.72 12.99 9.46
N TYR A 188 12.91 12.85 8.43
CA TYR A 188 13.26 12.22 7.15
C TYR A 188 14.50 12.91 6.52
N LYS A 189 14.49 14.24 6.42
CA LYS A 189 15.65 15.01 5.89
C LYS A 189 16.89 14.86 6.77
N ALA A 190 16.73 15.00 8.08
CA ALA A 190 17.83 14.89 9.03
C ALA A 190 18.50 13.52 8.98
N TYR A 191 17.70 12.44 8.87
CA TYR A 191 18.22 11.07 8.73
C TYR A 191 19.08 10.91 7.48
N ILE A 192 18.56 11.34 6.31
CA ILE A 192 19.31 11.27 5.04
C ILE A 192 20.59 12.07 5.09
N GLN A 193 20.54 13.28 5.64
CA GLN A 193 21.74 14.14 5.76
C GLN A 193 22.81 13.54 6.68
N LYS A 194 22.39 12.98 7.81
CA LYS A 194 23.28 12.40 8.81
C LYS A 194 23.93 11.10 8.32
N ASN A 195 23.15 10.21 7.74
CA ASN A 195 23.60 8.86 7.41
C ASN A 195 24.08 8.72 5.95
N GLN A 196 23.86 9.74 5.10
CA GLN A 196 24.13 9.68 3.66
C GLN A 196 23.45 8.48 2.97
N GLU A 197 22.31 8.07 3.52
CA GLU A 197 21.53 6.91 3.10
C GLU A 197 20.10 7.33 2.76
N VAL A 198 19.57 6.84 1.64
CA VAL A 198 18.20 7.10 1.23
C VAL A 198 17.28 6.07 1.90
N ILE A 199 16.25 6.57 2.58
CA ILE A 199 15.17 5.75 3.11
C ILE A 199 13.89 6.00 2.29
N PHE A 200 13.05 4.98 2.22
CA PHE A 200 11.76 5.08 1.56
C PHE A 200 10.69 5.51 2.56
N TRP A 201 10.08 6.67 2.32
CA TRP A 201 8.87 7.11 3.01
C TRP A 201 7.76 7.32 1.97
N ASN A 202 6.76 6.44 2.01
CA ASN A 202 5.74 6.33 0.95
C ASN A 202 4.96 7.63 0.70
N LEU A 203 4.66 8.42 1.74
CA LEU A 203 3.96 9.69 1.55
C LEU A 203 4.80 10.65 0.73
N TRP A 204 6.10 10.82 1.05
CA TRP A 204 6.98 11.66 0.27
C TRP A 204 7.09 11.18 -1.17
N GLU A 205 7.42 9.92 -1.37
CA GLU A 205 7.64 9.33 -2.70
C GLU A 205 6.39 9.41 -3.59
N GLN A 206 5.24 9.07 -3.03
CA GLN A 206 3.98 9.08 -3.79
C GLN A 206 3.53 10.48 -4.16
N TYR A 207 3.63 11.46 -3.24
CA TYR A 207 3.23 12.83 -3.52
C TYR A 207 4.23 13.52 -4.43
N LEU A 208 5.53 13.29 -4.28
CA LEU A 208 6.56 13.78 -5.20
C LEU A 208 6.32 13.25 -6.62
N LYS A 209 6.09 11.95 -6.77
CA LYS A 209 5.76 11.36 -8.06
C LYS A 209 4.51 12.00 -8.69
N SER A 210 3.43 12.15 -7.94
CA SER A 210 2.20 12.74 -8.46
C SER A 210 2.33 14.25 -8.74
N PHE A 211 3.23 14.95 -8.03
CA PHE A 211 3.55 16.34 -8.28
C PHE A 211 4.33 16.52 -9.60
N LEU A 212 5.28 15.63 -9.87
CA LEU A 212 6.13 15.67 -11.07
C LEU A 212 5.41 15.17 -12.33
N ILE A 213 4.55 14.17 -12.18
CA ILE A 213 3.86 13.52 -13.30
C ILE A 213 2.36 13.61 -13.06
N PRO A 214 1.61 14.26 -13.98
CA PRO A 214 0.15 14.33 -13.86
C PRO A 214 -0.48 12.97 -13.67
N CYS A 215 -1.38 12.87 -12.71
CA CYS A 215 -2.12 11.64 -12.45
C CYS A 215 -3.37 11.59 -13.32
N PRO A 216 -3.64 10.46 -14.00
CA PRO A 216 -4.94 10.24 -14.62
C PRO A 216 -6.04 10.17 -13.55
N PHE A 217 -7.29 10.32 -13.95
CA PHE A 217 -8.44 10.26 -13.03
C PHE A 217 -8.43 8.97 -12.18
N TYR A 218 -8.12 7.82 -12.78
CA TYR A 218 -8.02 6.54 -12.10
C TYR A 218 -6.56 6.14 -11.86
N ALA A 219 -5.90 6.83 -10.94
CA ALA A 219 -4.46 6.70 -10.72
C ALA A 219 -4.02 5.36 -10.11
N CYS A 220 -4.88 4.71 -9.30
CA CYS A 220 -4.52 3.46 -8.60
C CYS A 220 -4.59 2.21 -9.50
N LYS A 221 -5.37 2.27 -10.60
CA LYS A 221 -5.57 1.16 -11.55
C LYS A 221 -6.12 -0.13 -10.92
N ALA A 222 -6.74 -0.07 -9.74
CA ALA A 222 -7.40 -1.21 -9.12
C ALA A 222 -8.54 -1.73 -10.01
N GLY A 223 -8.65 -3.04 -10.20
CA GLY A 223 -9.54 -3.65 -11.19
C GLY A 223 -8.99 -3.70 -12.62
N LEU A 224 -7.91 -2.94 -12.93
CA LEU A 224 -7.25 -2.98 -14.24
C LEU A 224 -5.95 -3.82 -14.21
N THR A 225 -5.11 -3.58 -13.23
CA THR A 225 -3.82 -4.28 -13.06
C THR A 225 -3.74 -5.07 -11.76
N THR A 226 -4.65 -4.85 -10.85
CA THR A 226 -4.75 -5.53 -9.55
C THR A 226 -6.21 -5.80 -9.23
N CYS A 227 -6.49 -6.90 -8.54
CA CYS A 227 -7.79 -7.20 -7.99
C CYS A 227 -7.65 -7.83 -6.61
N TYR A 228 -8.73 -7.77 -5.83
CA TYR A 228 -8.85 -8.41 -4.53
C TYR A 228 -9.79 -9.60 -4.65
N VAL A 229 -9.35 -10.77 -4.18
CA VAL A 229 -10.15 -12.00 -4.20
C VAL A 229 -10.51 -12.38 -2.76
N THR A 230 -11.80 -12.45 -2.47
CA THR A 230 -12.33 -12.83 -1.16
C THR A 230 -12.26 -14.33 -0.89
N THR A 231 -12.42 -14.73 0.35
CA THR A 231 -12.35 -16.14 0.75
C THR A 231 -13.45 -17.02 0.16
N ASP A 232 -14.57 -16.43 -0.25
CA ASP A 232 -15.70 -17.07 -0.93
C ASP A 232 -15.59 -17.05 -2.47
N GLY A 233 -14.51 -16.43 -3.01
CA GLY A 233 -14.23 -16.39 -4.44
C GLY A 233 -14.81 -15.19 -5.18
N GLY A 234 -15.35 -14.18 -4.48
CA GLY A 234 -15.69 -12.89 -5.08
C GLY A 234 -14.44 -12.16 -5.55
N ILE A 235 -14.52 -11.46 -6.70
CA ILE A 235 -13.42 -10.63 -7.22
C ILE A 235 -13.87 -9.17 -7.21
N TYR A 236 -13.05 -8.32 -6.59
CA TYR A 236 -13.31 -6.90 -6.39
C TYR A 236 -12.13 -6.05 -6.87
N THR A 237 -12.36 -4.76 -7.10
CA THR A 237 -11.26 -3.87 -7.51
C THR A 237 -10.22 -3.71 -6.40
N CYS A 238 -10.63 -3.43 -5.16
CA CYS A 238 -9.72 -3.20 -4.03
C CYS A 238 -10.31 -3.71 -2.71
N ALA A 239 -11.50 -3.25 -2.32
CA ALA A 239 -12.18 -3.62 -1.07
C ALA A 239 -13.45 -4.40 -1.38
N GLU A 240 -13.92 -5.16 -0.40
CA GLU A 240 -15.12 -6.00 -0.49
C GLU A 240 -16.40 -5.16 -0.36
N LEU A 241 -16.60 -4.26 -1.32
CA LEU A 241 -17.82 -3.49 -1.46
C LEU A 241 -18.61 -3.99 -2.70
N PRO A 242 -19.90 -4.31 -2.58
CA PRO A 242 -20.72 -4.86 -3.68
C PRO A 242 -20.64 -4.03 -4.96
N GLU A 243 -20.60 -2.70 -4.83
CA GLU A 243 -20.53 -1.75 -5.94
C GLU A 243 -19.22 -1.83 -6.73
N PHE A 244 -18.18 -2.40 -6.13
CA PHE A 244 -16.86 -2.58 -6.74
C PHE A 244 -16.53 -4.04 -7.04
N LYS A 245 -17.54 -4.92 -7.01
CA LYS A 245 -17.40 -6.30 -7.46
C LYS A 245 -17.24 -6.32 -8.99
N ILE A 246 -16.21 -7.05 -9.44
CA ILE A 246 -15.82 -7.16 -10.85
C ILE A 246 -15.76 -8.59 -11.36
N GLY A 247 -16.33 -9.53 -10.60
CA GLY A 247 -16.39 -10.91 -11.01
C GLY A 247 -16.40 -11.91 -9.87
N SER A 248 -16.13 -13.15 -10.21
CA SER A 248 -15.89 -14.24 -9.25
C SER A 248 -14.95 -15.28 -9.85
N VAL A 249 -14.37 -16.13 -9.01
CA VAL A 249 -13.50 -17.22 -9.48
C VAL A 249 -14.25 -18.24 -10.35
N GLU A 250 -15.57 -18.34 -10.21
CA GLU A 250 -16.41 -19.24 -11.02
C GLU A 250 -16.81 -18.62 -12.38
N ALA A 251 -17.13 -17.33 -12.40
CA ALA A 251 -17.63 -16.66 -13.61
C ALA A 251 -16.51 -15.92 -14.38
N GLY A 252 -15.35 -15.74 -13.78
CA GLY A 252 -14.29 -14.91 -14.34
C GLY A 252 -14.52 -13.41 -14.09
N LEU A 253 -13.76 -12.58 -14.82
CA LEU A 253 -13.84 -11.12 -14.74
C LEU A 253 -14.99 -10.57 -15.57
N ASP A 254 -15.77 -9.67 -14.99
CA ASP A 254 -16.80 -8.88 -15.67
C ASP A 254 -16.16 -7.64 -16.32
N VAL A 255 -15.69 -7.79 -17.55
CA VAL A 255 -15.02 -6.73 -18.30
C VAL A 255 -15.89 -5.49 -18.52
N PRO A 256 -17.21 -5.59 -18.89
CA PRO A 256 -18.09 -4.45 -18.91
C PRO A 256 -18.12 -3.69 -17.59
N ARG A 257 -18.25 -4.39 -16.47
CA ARG A 257 -18.26 -3.78 -15.13
C ARG A 257 -16.93 -3.09 -14.77
N ILE A 258 -15.82 -3.71 -15.12
CA ILE A 258 -14.49 -3.09 -14.95
C ILE A 258 -14.43 -1.76 -15.72
N ARG A 259 -14.90 -1.73 -16.96
CA ARG A 259 -14.92 -0.51 -17.77
C ARG A 259 -15.79 0.57 -17.14
N GLU A 260 -16.97 0.24 -16.66
CA GLU A 260 -17.84 1.20 -15.97
C GLU A 260 -17.12 1.87 -14.79
N ILE A 261 -16.40 1.08 -13.97
CA ILE A 261 -15.69 1.60 -12.81
C ILE A 261 -14.47 2.45 -13.21
N ILE A 262 -13.71 2.03 -14.22
CA ILE A 262 -12.46 2.70 -14.63
C ILE A 262 -12.74 3.97 -15.44
N TYR A 263 -13.74 3.93 -16.30
CA TYR A 263 -14.10 5.06 -17.19
C TYR A 263 -15.20 5.95 -16.61
N LEU A 264 -15.38 5.96 -15.29
CA LEU A 264 -16.21 6.97 -14.64
C LEU A 264 -15.71 8.36 -15.05
N GLU A 265 -16.55 9.06 -15.83
CA GLU A 265 -16.25 10.43 -16.24
C GLU A 265 -16.35 11.38 -15.03
N ASP A 266 -15.48 12.38 -15.04
CA ASP A 266 -15.50 13.43 -14.02
C ASP A 266 -16.76 14.28 -14.20
N GLN A 267 -17.68 14.22 -13.25
CA GLN A 267 -18.93 14.98 -13.31
C GLN A 267 -18.67 16.50 -13.23
N GLU A 268 -19.52 17.27 -13.92
CA GLU A 268 -19.24 18.68 -14.19
C GLU A 268 -19.10 19.59 -12.97
N ASP A 269 -19.72 19.30 -11.86
CA ASP A 269 -19.78 20.19 -10.68
C ASP A 269 -19.09 19.69 -9.43
N THR A 270 -18.01 18.91 -9.54
CA THR A 270 -17.25 18.51 -8.35
C THR A 270 -16.37 19.66 -7.86
N MET A 271 -16.23 19.77 -6.54
CA MET A 271 -15.30 20.71 -5.90
C MET A 271 -13.85 20.51 -6.43
N CYS A 272 -13.54 19.30 -6.91
CA CYS A 272 -12.24 18.98 -7.47
C CYS A 272 -11.94 19.71 -8.77
N LYS A 273 -12.93 19.99 -9.63
CA LYS A 273 -12.71 20.72 -10.90
C LYS A 273 -12.15 22.13 -10.71
N LYS A 274 -12.48 22.76 -9.59
CA LYS A 274 -12.00 24.10 -9.24
C LYS A 274 -10.68 24.06 -8.44
N CYS A 275 -10.16 22.86 -8.13
CA CYS A 275 -8.96 22.69 -7.34
C CYS A 275 -7.71 22.84 -8.21
N GLN A 276 -6.77 23.69 -7.81
CA GLN A 276 -5.50 23.89 -8.51
C GLN A 276 -4.65 22.62 -8.63
N TYR A 277 -4.87 21.63 -7.76
CA TYR A 277 -4.10 20.39 -7.72
C TYR A 277 -4.75 19.24 -8.51
N ILE A 278 -5.87 19.46 -9.20
CA ILE A 278 -6.66 18.41 -9.83
C ILE A 278 -5.86 17.49 -10.76
N ARG A 279 -4.87 18.03 -11.46
CA ARG A 279 -4.04 17.28 -12.43
C ARG A 279 -3.07 16.31 -11.75
N HIS A 280 -2.78 16.54 -10.48
CA HIS A 280 -1.76 15.82 -9.71
C HIS A 280 -2.35 15.05 -8.53
N CYS A 281 -3.59 15.38 -8.14
CA CYS A 281 -4.22 14.84 -6.94
C CYS A 281 -4.60 13.36 -7.10
N LYS A 282 -4.12 12.53 -6.17
CA LYS A 282 -4.46 11.11 -6.11
C LYS A 282 -5.80 10.84 -5.44
N THR A 283 -6.21 11.68 -4.50
CA THR A 283 -7.35 11.41 -3.61
C THR A 283 -8.68 11.38 -4.35
N ARG A 284 -8.81 12.15 -5.42
CA ARG A 284 -10.03 12.09 -6.25
C ARG A 284 -10.18 10.74 -6.96
N GLY A 285 -9.07 10.00 -7.13
CA GLY A 285 -9.08 8.69 -7.77
C GLY A 285 -9.42 7.53 -6.83
N CYS A 286 -9.57 7.78 -5.51
CA CYS A 286 -9.94 6.74 -4.54
C CYS A 286 -11.47 6.61 -4.46
N GLN A 287 -12.07 6.03 -5.49
CA GLN A 287 -13.52 5.88 -5.62
C GLN A 287 -14.11 5.02 -4.49
N VAL A 288 -13.41 3.96 -4.10
CA VAL A 288 -13.86 3.04 -3.05
C VAL A 288 -14.02 3.79 -1.72
N ALA A 289 -12.99 4.49 -1.26
CA ALA A 289 -13.05 5.23 0.00
C ALA A 289 -14.06 6.38 -0.05
N ASN A 290 -14.13 7.11 -1.17
CA ASN A 290 -15.12 8.16 -1.35
C ASN A 290 -16.54 7.61 -1.26
N TYR A 291 -16.81 6.48 -1.93
CA TYR A 291 -18.12 5.84 -1.91
C TYR A 291 -18.48 5.32 -0.52
N GLU A 292 -17.55 4.64 0.15
CA GLU A 292 -17.79 4.06 1.46
C GLU A 292 -18.16 5.12 2.50
N ILE A 293 -17.51 6.29 2.46
CA ILE A 293 -17.75 7.38 3.43
C ILE A 293 -18.94 8.26 3.03
N HIS A 294 -19.08 8.57 1.73
CA HIS A 294 -20.03 9.59 1.27
C HIS A 294 -21.16 9.03 0.42
N GLN A 295 -21.14 7.72 0.09
CA GLN A 295 -22.02 7.09 -0.90
C GLN A 295 -21.94 7.80 -2.27
N ASN A 296 -20.79 8.42 -2.54
CA ASN A 296 -20.54 9.20 -3.73
C ASN A 296 -19.05 9.11 -4.13
N VAL A 297 -18.76 8.47 -5.25
CA VAL A 297 -17.39 8.28 -5.77
C VAL A 297 -16.65 9.58 -6.09
N TYR A 298 -17.37 10.68 -6.29
CA TYR A 298 -16.82 11.97 -6.68
C TYR A 298 -16.58 12.92 -5.51
N GLN A 299 -17.07 12.58 -4.32
CA GLN A 299 -16.91 13.43 -3.12
C GLN A 299 -15.63 13.05 -2.39
N PRO A 300 -14.58 13.88 -2.45
CA PRO A 300 -13.31 13.57 -1.80
C PRO A 300 -13.39 13.73 -0.28
N ILE A 301 -12.60 12.93 0.41
CA ILE A 301 -12.50 12.95 1.87
C ILE A 301 -11.63 14.13 2.30
N LYS A 302 -12.10 14.92 3.28
CA LYS A 302 -11.47 16.17 3.71
C LYS A 302 -10.01 15.99 4.13
N VAL A 303 -9.72 15.02 5.02
CA VAL A 303 -8.34 14.80 5.48
C VAL A 303 -7.39 14.47 4.33
N ASN A 304 -7.83 13.70 3.32
CA ASN A 304 -7.03 13.41 2.15
C ASN A 304 -6.73 14.66 1.31
N CYS A 305 -7.70 15.55 1.17
CA CYS A 305 -7.50 16.82 0.47
C CYS A 305 -6.46 17.68 1.17
N GLU A 306 -6.53 17.77 2.49
CA GLU A 306 -5.60 18.58 3.28
C GLU A 306 -4.18 17.98 3.26
N VAL A 307 -4.03 16.67 3.45
CA VAL A 307 -2.72 16.00 3.32
C VAL A 307 -2.11 16.23 1.94
N THR A 308 -2.91 16.13 0.88
CA THR A 308 -2.44 16.40 -0.49
C THR A 308 -1.90 17.82 -0.63
N LYS A 309 -2.62 18.83 -0.15
CA LYS A 309 -2.21 20.22 -0.20
C LYS A 309 -0.91 20.45 0.58
N TRP A 310 -0.78 19.88 1.78
CA TRP A 310 0.41 20.02 2.62
C TRP A 310 1.62 19.35 2.00
N MET A 311 1.47 18.13 1.50
CA MET A 311 2.58 17.43 0.86
C MET A 311 3.09 18.19 -0.38
N TYR A 312 2.19 18.78 -1.18
CA TYR A 312 2.60 19.61 -2.31
C TYR A 312 3.25 20.92 -1.87
N HIS A 313 2.76 21.52 -0.80
CA HIS A 313 3.41 22.68 -0.20
C HIS A 313 4.83 22.34 0.27
N LEU A 314 5.03 21.22 0.96
CA LEU A 314 6.37 20.76 1.38
C LEU A 314 7.29 20.53 0.18
N ILE A 315 6.80 19.96 -0.92
CA ILE A 315 7.58 19.76 -2.14
C ILE A 315 8.01 21.09 -2.73
N GLN A 316 7.08 22.04 -2.90
CA GLN A 316 7.32 23.35 -3.49
C GLN A 316 8.29 24.22 -2.66
N THR A 317 8.23 24.11 -1.34
CA THR A 317 9.06 24.92 -0.43
C THR A 317 10.44 24.33 -0.15
N ASN A 318 10.64 23.03 -0.40
CA ASN A 318 11.90 22.34 -0.09
C ASN A 318 12.72 21.91 -1.31
N LEU A 319 12.14 21.95 -2.50
CA LEU A 319 12.83 21.62 -3.75
C LEU A 319 12.86 22.81 -4.69
N THR A 320 14.04 23.11 -5.23
CA THR A 320 14.20 24.13 -6.27
C THR A 320 13.66 23.64 -7.61
N GLU A 321 13.32 24.55 -8.53
CA GLU A 321 12.86 24.19 -9.88
C GLU A 321 13.87 23.27 -10.61
N LYS A 322 15.16 23.52 -10.45
CA LYS A 322 16.21 22.68 -11.03
C LYS A 322 16.22 21.26 -10.47
N GLN A 323 15.96 21.09 -9.17
CA GLN A 323 15.84 19.77 -8.53
C GLN A 323 14.58 19.04 -9.00
N LEU A 324 13.45 19.74 -9.10
CA LEU A 324 12.19 19.20 -9.60
C LEU A 324 12.32 18.73 -11.05
N GLU A 325 12.95 19.52 -11.92
CA GLU A 325 13.18 19.14 -13.32
C GLU A 325 14.09 17.91 -13.44
N LYS A 326 15.17 17.83 -12.66
CA LYS A 326 16.06 16.66 -12.60
C LYS A 326 15.31 15.41 -12.16
N LEU A 327 14.53 15.51 -11.07
CA LEU A 327 13.72 14.40 -10.54
C LEU A 327 12.68 13.95 -11.57
N LYS A 328 11.99 14.88 -12.24
CA LYS A 328 11.05 14.58 -13.30
C LYS A 328 11.67 13.75 -14.42
N GLN A 329 12.84 14.16 -14.91
CA GLN A 329 13.57 13.42 -15.95
C GLN A 329 14.01 12.03 -15.47
N GLU A 330 14.37 11.87 -14.19
CA GLU A 330 14.70 10.58 -13.59
C GLU A 330 13.46 9.65 -13.50
N TYR A 331 12.31 10.19 -13.06
CA TYR A 331 11.05 9.46 -13.03
C TYR A 331 10.58 9.07 -14.44
N GLU A 332 10.64 9.96 -15.40
CA GLU A 332 10.30 9.68 -16.79
C GLU A 332 11.19 8.57 -17.37
N ARG A 333 12.50 8.61 -17.10
CA ARG A 333 13.42 7.53 -17.51
C ARG A 333 13.09 6.19 -16.90
N ARG A 334 12.71 6.14 -15.62
CA ARG A 334 12.40 4.89 -14.93
C ARG A 334 11.04 4.30 -15.35
N TYR A 335 10.02 5.13 -15.50
CA TYR A 335 8.65 4.68 -15.64
C TYR A 335 8.10 4.74 -17.07
N LEU A 336 8.59 5.63 -17.93
CA LEU A 336 8.14 5.72 -19.32
C LEU A 336 8.93 4.81 -20.28
N ARG A 337 10.14 4.40 -19.91
CA ARG A 337 10.92 3.43 -20.72
C ARG A 337 10.42 1.99 -20.60
N HIS A 338 9.68 1.66 -19.56
CA HIS A 338 9.06 0.34 -19.38
C HIS A 338 7.63 0.27 -19.92
N GLY A 339 7.11 1.33 -20.54
CA GLY A 339 5.79 1.42 -21.15
C GLY A 339 5.80 1.57 -22.68
N LYS A 340 6.93 1.25 -23.34
CA LYS A 340 7.02 1.14 -24.80
C LYS A 340 7.26 -0.28 -25.21
#